data_a32726eec47705c1378bcd698574a1ff
#
_entry.id   a32726eec47705c1378bcd698574a1ff
#
_cell.length_a   1.000
_cell.length_b   1.000
_cell.length_c   1.000
_cell.angle_alpha   90.00
_cell.angle_beta   90.00
_cell.angle_gamma   90.00
#
_symmetry.space_group_name_H-M   'P 1'
#
loop_
_entity.id
_entity.type
_entity.pdbx_description
1 polymer ?
#
loop_
_entity_poly.entity_id
_entity_poly.type
_entity_poly.pdbx_seq_one_letter_code
_entity_poly.pdbx_strand_id
1 'polypeptide(L)'
;MRHEVAYLLDDVLQSVVDAQPSDHPLRRVDRDNSAVYETDATLDMQEPAPRRTDDLKKANYVGVASQSETPTPAGPGQRYELQTVASVRLEGLTADEYGHIHGTVRNAVPFEALFREVFAAIQAEMSYPDVGRPGVTYRDLTITNVDDAQSEYADFYRAEFDVQFRGYTDTP
;
A
#
# COMPACT_ATOMS: atom_id res chain seq x y z
N MET A 1 -4.21 -1.70 -14.63
CA MET A 1 -4.01 -1.17 -13.24
C MET A 1 -4.19 -2.22 -12.14
N ARG A 2 -5.00 -3.24 -12.37
CA ARG A 2 -5.19 -4.29 -11.35
C ARG A 2 -3.94 -5.14 -11.10
N HIS A 3 -3.10 -5.32 -12.11
CA HIS A 3 -1.83 -6.04 -11.97
C HIS A 3 -0.86 -5.32 -11.03
N GLU A 4 -0.80 -4.00 -11.09
CA GLU A 4 0.06 -3.17 -10.24
C GLU A 4 -0.40 -3.21 -8.78
N VAL A 5 -1.72 -3.16 -8.56
CA VAL A 5 -2.29 -3.30 -7.21
C VAL A 5 -1.99 -4.69 -6.65
N ALA A 6 -2.23 -5.75 -7.43
CA ALA A 6 -1.92 -7.12 -7.02
C ALA A 6 -0.41 -7.31 -6.76
N TYR A 7 0.44 -6.79 -7.62
CA TYR A 7 1.90 -6.84 -7.43
C TYR A 7 2.33 -6.20 -6.10
N LEU A 8 1.83 -5.01 -5.79
CA LEU A 8 2.15 -4.37 -4.52
C LEU A 8 1.64 -5.17 -3.31
N LEU A 9 0.41 -5.67 -3.38
CA LEU A 9 -0.19 -6.41 -2.27
C LEU A 9 0.37 -7.82 -2.11
N ASP A 10 0.54 -8.56 -3.20
CA ASP A 10 0.90 -9.98 -3.16
C ASP A 10 2.42 -10.20 -3.06
N ASP A 11 3.19 -9.45 -3.86
CA ASP A 11 4.62 -9.70 -3.99
C ASP A 11 5.46 -8.76 -3.10
N VAL A 12 5.20 -7.45 -3.16
CA VAL A 12 6.06 -6.46 -2.49
C VAL A 12 5.80 -6.42 -0.98
N LEU A 13 4.54 -6.34 -0.57
CA LEU A 13 4.17 -6.15 0.84
C LEU A 13 4.14 -7.44 1.67
N GLN A 14 4.24 -8.61 1.04
CA GLN A 14 4.24 -9.88 1.76
C GLN A 14 5.35 -9.96 2.81
N SER A 15 6.55 -9.51 2.48
CA SER A 15 7.69 -9.53 3.40
C SER A 15 7.48 -8.65 4.63
N VAL A 16 6.82 -7.51 4.46
CA VAL A 16 6.50 -6.60 5.57
C VAL A 16 5.45 -7.22 6.49
N VAL A 17 4.43 -7.85 5.91
CA VAL A 17 3.40 -8.58 6.66
C VAL A 17 4.02 -9.71 7.49
N ASP A 18 4.89 -10.51 6.89
CA ASP A 18 5.54 -11.65 7.55
C ASP A 18 6.47 -11.23 8.68
N ALA A 19 7.01 -10.03 8.63
CA ALA A 19 7.90 -9.49 9.66
C ALA A 19 7.17 -8.93 10.89
N GLN A 20 5.84 -8.77 10.84
CA GLN A 20 5.09 -8.18 11.94
C GLN A 20 4.80 -9.19 13.07
N PRO A 21 4.72 -8.72 14.34
CA PRO A 21 4.29 -9.57 15.44
C PRO A 21 2.88 -10.14 15.23
N SER A 22 2.63 -11.36 15.66
CA SER A 22 1.33 -12.03 15.48
C SER A 22 0.17 -11.37 16.26
N ASP A 23 0.47 -10.70 17.35
CA ASP A 23 -0.49 -9.94 18.16
C ASP A 23 -0.69 -8.49 17.70
N HIS A 24 0.15 -8.01 16.78
CA HIS A 24 0.06 -6.70 16.14
C HIS A 24 0.24 -6.83 14.61
N PRO A 25 -0.66 -7.53 13.92
CA PRO A 25 -0.50 -7.83 12.50
C PRO A 25 -0.65 -6.59 11.62
N LEU A 26 0.00 -6.63 10.46
CA LEU A 26 -0.30 -5.75 9.34
C LEU A 26 -1.22 -6.51 8.38
N ARG A 27 -2.40 -5.96 8.11
CA ARG A 27 -3.35 -6.51 7.16
C ARG A 27 -3.34 -5.74 5.86
N ARG A 28 -3.40 -6.46 4.76
CA ARG A 28 -3.44 -5.88 3.41
C ARG A 28 -4.87 -5.71 2.95
N VAL A 29 -5.17 -4.59 2.31
CA VAL A 29 -6.51 -4.29 1.80
C VAL A 29 -6.43 -3.93 0.33
N ASP A 30 -7.15 -4.68 -0.49
CA ASP A 30 -7.48 -4.25 -1.85
C ASP A 30 -8.59 -3.20 -1.76
N ARG A 31 -8.21 -1.93 -1.83
CA ARG A 31 -9.13 -0.81 -1.64
C ARG A 31 -10.14 -0.66 -2.78
N ASP A 32 -9.84 -1.14 -3.96
CA ASP A 32 -10.78 -1.11 -5.08
C ASP A 32 -11.97 -2.03 -4.84
N ASN A 33 -11.77 -3.13 -4.09
CA ASN A 33 -12.78 -4.14 -3.80
C ASN A 33 -13.14 -4.23 -2.31
N SER A 34 -12.53 -3.42 -1.44
CA SER A 34 -12.71 -3.49 0.02
C SER A 34 -12.42 -4.88 0.60
N ALA A 35 -11.48 -5.61 0.00
CA ALA A 35 -11.13 -6.97 0.39
C ALA A 35 -9.91 -6.97 1.31
N VAL A 36 -10.06 -7.58 2.49
CA VAL A 36 -8.96 -7.78 3.44
C VAL A 36 -8.31 -9.13 3.16
N TYR A 37 -7.01 -9.15 2.88
CA TYR A 37 -6.28 -10.35 2.45
C TYR A 37 -6.18 -11.42 3.54
N GLU A 38 -5.92 -11.03 4.77
CA GLU A 38 -5.67 -11.93 5.89
C GLU A 38 -6.93 -12.39 6.60
N THR A 39 -8.11 -11.93 6.17
CA THR A 39 -9.41 -12.33 6.72
C THR A 39 -10.47 -12.33 5.62
N ASP A 40 -11.58 -13.00 5.85
CA ASP A 40 -12.76 -12.95 4.95
C ASP A 40 -13.61 -11.68 5.15
N ALA A 41 -13.16 -10.75 6.00
CA ALA A 41 -13.86 -9.51 6.24
C ALA A 41 -13.70 -8.52 5.09
N THR A 42 -14.71 -7.68 4.90
CA THR A 42 -14.62 -6.50 4.03
C THR A 42 -14.30 -5.27 4.86
N LEU A 43 -13.46 -4.38 4.32
CA LEU A 43 -13.09 -3.15 4.97
C LEU A 43 -12.97 -2.01 3.96
N ASP A 44 -13.84 -1.02 4.09
CA ASP A 44 -13.65 0.25 3.42
C ASP A 44 -12.70 1.13 4.26
N MET A 45 -11.50 1.35 3.77
CA MET A 45 -10.52 2.21 4.45
C MET A 45 -10.89 3.71 4.44
N GLN A 46 -11.95 4.11 3.79
CA GLN A 46 -12.52 5.45 3.95
C GLN A 46 -13.28 5.58 5.28
N GLU A 47 -13.78 4.45 5.82
CA GLU A 47 -14.44 4.45 7.11
C GLU A 47 -13.42 4.68 8.24
N PRO A 48 -13.70 5.61 9.18
CA PRO A 48 -12.84 5.87 10.31
C PRO A 48 -12.62 4.61 11.17
N ALA A 49 -11.37 4.37 11.59
CA ALA A 49 -10.99 3.22 12.40
C ALA A 49 -11.89 2.96 13.63
N PRO A 50 -12.37 3.98 14.39
CA PRO A 50 -13.25 3.76 15.55
C PRO A 50 -14.61 3.12 15.23
N ARG A 51 -15.06 3.21 13.99
CA ARG A 51 -16.34 2.61 13.56
C ARG A 51 -16.22 1.17 13.10
N ARG A 52 -15.01 0.64 13.02
CA ARG A 52 -14.76 -0.74 12.60
C ARG A 52 -15.17 -1.73 13.69
N THR A 53 -15.46 -2.96 13.31
CA THR A 53 -15.72 -4.04 14.27
C THR A 53 -14.48 -4.30 15.13
N ASP A 54 -14.66 -4.84 16.34
CA ASP A 54 -13.55 -5.06 17.28
C ASP A 54 -12.42 -5.91 16.70
N ASP A 55 -12.74 -6.92 15.90
CA ASP A 55 -11.72 -7.76 15.24
C ASP A 55 -10.88 -6.98 14.21
N LEU A 56 -11.49 -5.99 13.55
CA LEU A 56 -10.80 -5.14 12.57
C LEU A 56 -10.05 -3.97 13.20
N LYS A 57 -10.30 -3.65 14.48
CA LYS A 57 -9.55 -2.61 15.21
C LYS A 57 -8.18 -3.06 15.70
N LYS A 58 -7.91 -4.37 15.72
CA LYS A 58 -6.71 -4.96 16.32
C LYS A 58 -5.55 -5.18 15.35
N ALA A 59 -5.47 -4.39 14.30
CA ALA A 59 -4.43 -4.50 13.30
C ALA A 59 -4.03 -3.15 12.73
N ASN A 60 -2.80 -3.07 12.24
CA ASN A 60 -2.41 -2.05 11.29
C ASN A 60 -2.92 -2.44 9.89
N TYR A 61 -3.08 -1.48 9.02
CA TYR A 61 -3.58 -1.71 7.67
C TYR A 61 -2.72 -1.01 6.62
N VAL A 62 -2.45 -1.71 5.54
CA VAL A 62 -1.92 -1.14 4.31
C VAL A 62 -2.89 -1.43 3.18
N GLY A 63 -3.41 -0.39 2.57
CA GLY A 63 -4.37 -0.50 1.48
C GLY A 63 -3.82 0.07 0.19
N VAL A 64 -4.08 -0.61 -0.92
CA VAL A 64 -3.67 -0.18 -2.25
C VAL A 64 -4.88 -0.06 -3.14
N ALA A 65 -4.95 1.03 -3.90
CA ALA A 65 -6.00 1.29 -4.88
C ALA A 65 -5.41 1.73 -6.22
N SER A 66 -6.10 1.43 -7.29
CA SER A 66 -5.83 2.00 -8.61
C SER A 66 -6.15 3.49 -8.60
N GLN A 67 -5.30 4.32 -9.19
CA GLN A 67 -5.52 5.76 -9.25
C GLN A 67 -5.63 6.27 -10.68
N SER A 68 -4.61 6.06 -11.51
CA SER A 68 -4.62 6.54 -12.88
C SER A 68 -3.72 5.72 -13.79
N GLU A 69 -4.04 5.75 -15.07
CA GLU A 69 -3.20 5.18 -16.12
C GLU A 69 -3.18 6.14 -17.30
N THR A 70 -1.99 6.47 -17.79
CA THR A 70 -1.80 7.43 -18.85
C THR A 70 -0.86 6.86 -19.91
N PRO A 71 -1.38 6.33 -21.04
CA PRO A 71 -0.56 5.99 -22.19
C PRO A 71 -0.29 7.25 -23.02
N THR A 72 0.97 7.44 -23.42
CA THR A 72 1.39 8.56 -24.29
C THR A 72 2.14 8.00 -25.49
N PRO A 73 1.81 8.40 -26.72
CA PRO A 73 2.55 7.94 -27.90
C PRO A 73 4.06 8.22 -27.80
N ALA A 74 4.88 7.20 -28.00
CA ALA A 74 6.33 7.25 -27.81
C ALA A 74 7.10 7.31 -29.17
N GLY A 75 6.57 8.01 -30.16
CA GLY A 75 7.21 8.20 -31.48
C GLY A 75 6.55 7.38 -32.62
N PRO A 76 7.20 7.30 -33.80
CA PRO A 76 6.66 6.53 -34.91
C PRO A 76 6.71 5.04 -34.59
N GLY A 77 5.56 4.39 -34.61
CA GLY A 77 5.38 2.99 -34.24
C GLY A 77 4.19 2.82 -33.33
N GLN A 78 3.92 1.60 -32.92
CA GLN A 78 2.78 1.27 -32.06
C GLN A 78 3.19 1.10 -30.60
N ARG A 79 4.17 1.88 -30.15
CA ARG A 79 4.60 1.90 -28.75
C ARG A 79 4.08 3.12 -28.02
N TYR A 80 3.66 2.91 -26.82
CA TYR A 80 3.22 3.96 -25.91
C TYR A 80 4.10 3.96 -24.66
N GLU A 81 4.51 5.13 -24.22
CA GLU A 81 5.01 5.30 -22.88
C GLU A 81 3.82 5.21 -21.91
N LEU A 82 3.94 4.35 -20.91
CA LEU A 82 2.88 4.10 -19.95
C LEU A 82 3.29 4.60 -18.56
N GLN A 83 2.44 5.39 -17.97
CA GLN A 83 2.51 5.77 -16.57
C GLN A 83 1.29 5.25 -15.85
N THR A 84 1.50 4.39 -14.85
CA THR A 84 0.43 3.86 -14.00
C THR A 84 0.69 4.28 -12.56
N VAL A 85 -0.33 4.76 -11.89
CA VAL A 85 -0.25 5.22 -10.49
C VAL A 85 -1.20 4.41 -9.63
N ALA A 86 -0.66 3.84 -8.56
CA ALA A 86 -1.41 3.22 -7.48
C ALA A 86 -1.28 4.08 -6.21
N SER A 87 -2.37 4.25 -5.48
CA SER A 87 -2.38 4.96 -4.19
C SER A 87 -2.25 3.96 -3.04
N VAL A 88 -1.32 4.23 -2.14
CA VAL A 88 -1.09 3.43 -0.93
C VAL A 88 -1.49 4.23 0.30
N ARG A 89 -2.25 3.59 1.18
CA ARG A 89 -2.66 4.15 2.46
C ARG A 89 -2.24 3.23 3.59
N LEU A 90 -1.50 3.76 4.55
CA LEU A 90 -1.11 3.06 5.76
C LEU A 90 -1.88 3.63 6.95
N GLU A 91 -2.45 2.76 7.78
CA GLU A 91 -3.10 3.14 9.03
C GLU A 91 -2.54 2.35 10.20
N GLY A 92 -2.33 3.04 11.32
CA GLY A 92 -1.96 2.45 12.59
C GLY A 92 -2.82 3.01 13.72
N LEU A 93 -3.24 2.15 14.65
CA LEU A 93 -4.06 2.56 15.79
C LEU A 93 -3.23 3.25 16.86
N THR A 94 -3.81 4.27 17.51
CA THR A 94 -3.18 4.98 18.62
C THR A 94 -3.46 4.35 19.98
N ALA A 95 -4.39 3.38 20.05
CA ALA A 95 -4.81 2.80 21.30
C ALA A 95 -3.68 2.02 22.00
N ASP A 96 -3.37 2.38 23.24
CA ASP A 96 -2.30 1.77 24.03
C ASP A 96 -2.48 0.25 24.21
N GLU A 97 -3.72 -0.22 24.29
CA GLU A 97 -4.04 -1.64 24.43
C GLU A 97 -3.62 -2.47 23.20
N TYR A 98 -3.45 -1.84 22.05
CA TYR A 98 -2.99 -2.48 20.81
C TYR A 98 -1.52 -2.19 20.49
N GLY A 99 -0.90 -1.27 21.22
CA GLY A 99 0.54 -1.01 21.18
C GLY A 99 1.13 -0.56 19.84
N HIS A 100 0.32 -0.04 18.96
CA HIS A 100 0.76 0.23 17.59
C HIS A 100 1.70 1.42 17.44
N ILE A 101 1.72 2.34 18.42
CA ILE A 101 2.31 3.65 18.20
C ILE A 101 3.37 3.99 19.22
N HIS A 102 3.15 3.63 20.46
CA HIS A 102 4.11 3.85 21.53
C HIS A 102 4.90 2.57 21.78
N GLY A 103 6.22 2.61 21.67
CA GLY A 103 7.11 1.49 21.97
C GLY A 103 7.12 1.03 23.43
N THR A 104 6.14 1.45 24.25
CA THR A 104 6.01 1.10 25.67
C THR A 104 5.23 -0.18 25.93
N VAL A 105 4.43 -0.62 24.95
CA VAL A 105 3.67 -1.88 25.04
C VAL A 105 4.49 -3.02 24.44
N ARG A 106 4.45 -4.19 25.05
CA ARG A 106 5.15 -5.38 24.54
C ARG A 106 4.71 -5.68 23.09
N ASN A 107 5.68 -5.90 22.21
CA ASN A 107 5.47 -6.10 20.76
C ASN A 107 4.81 -4.91 20.04
N ALA A 108 4.82 -3.72 20.62
CA ALA A 108 4.36 -2.52 19.97
C ALA A 108 5.10 -2.30 18.66
N VAL A 109 4.34 -1.88 17.63
CA VAL A 109 4.91 -1.50 16.35
C VAL A 109 4.72 0.00 16.17
N PRO A 110 5.77 0.82 16.39
CA PRO A 110 5.68 2.25 16.15
C PRO A 110 5.28 2.55 14.70
N PHE A 111 4.33 3.45 14.51
CA PHE A 111 3.81 3.76 13.18
C PHE A 111 4.91 4.23 12.21
N GLU A 112 5.83 5.04 12.69
CA GLU A 112 6.95 5.52 11.87
C GLU A 112 7.86 4.37 11.40
N ALA A 113 8.12 3.40 12.26
CA ALA A 113 8.90 2.23 11.89
C ALA A 113 8.19 1.38 10.83
N LEU A 114 6.88 1.16 11.01
CA LEU A 114 6.05 0.45 10.04
C LEU A 114 6.01 1.18 8.70
N PHE A 115 5.83 2.50 8.72
CA PHE A 115 5.87 3.32 7.51
C PHE A 115 7.20 3.16 6.74
N ARG A 116 8.33 3.20 7.46
CA ARG A 116 9.65 3.01 6.86
C ARG A 116 9.84 1.61 6.26
N GLU A 117 9.33 0.57 6.92
CA GLU A 117 9.37 -0.80 6.40
C GLU A 117 8.58 -0.94 5.10
N VAL A 118 7.36 -0.41 5.07
CA VAL A 118 6.52 -0.40 3.86
C VAL A 118 7.20 0.38 2.73
N PHE A 119 7.70 1.56 3.05
CA PHE A 119 8.39 2.42 2.09
C PHE A 119 9.64 1.76 1.52
N ALA A 120 10.46 1.15 2.38
CA ALA A 120 11.67 0.46 1.97
C ALA A 120 11.39 -0.77 1.10
N ALA A 121 10.35 -1.54 1.41
CA ALA A 121 9.95 -2.69 0.60
C ALA A 121 9.56 -2.28 -0.82
N ILE A 122 8.83 -1.18 -0.96
CA ILE A 122 8.45 -0.65 -2.28
C ILE A 122 9.66 -0.08 -3.01
N GLN A 123 10.53 0.65 -2.33
CA GLN A 123 11.76 1.20 -2.93
C GLN A 123 12.73 0.12 -3.42
N ALA A 124 12.75 -1.04 -2.77
CA ALA A 124 13.59 -2.15 -3.22
C ALA A 124 13.25 -2.63 -4.64
N GLU A 125 12.02 -2.40 -5.08
CA GLU A 125 11.50 -2.78 -6.41
C GLU A 125 11.63 -1.66 -7.46
N MET A 126 12.43 -0.64 -7.22
CA MET A 126 12.48 0.58 -8.06
C MET A 126 12.99 0.36 -9.48
N SER A 127 13.74 -0.72 -9.74
CA SER A 127 14.34 -1.01 -11.05
C SER A 127 13.68 -2.21 -11.70
N TYR A 128 13.08 -1.99 -12.85
CA TYR A 128 12.44 -3.03 -13.67
C TYR A 128 11.47 -3.95 -12.90
N PRO A 129 10.47 -3.39 -12.21
CA PRO A 129 9.53 -4.22 -11.45
C PRO A 129 8.79 -5.20 -12.37
N ASP A 130 8.83 -6.49 -12.02
CA ASP A 130 8.15 -7.54 -12.77
C ASP A 130 6.70 -7.69 -12.28
N VAL A 131 5.84 -6.85 -12.84
CA VAL A 131 4.42 -6.82 -12.46
C VAL A 131 3.61 -7.97 -13.07
N GLY A 132 4.18 -8.67 -14.07
CA GLY A 132 3.49 -9.77 -14.75
C GLY A 132 2.33 -9.32 -15.63
N ARG A 133 2.25 -8.05 -16.02
CA ARG A 133 1.18 -7.53 -16.87
C ARG A 133 1.51 -7.79 -18.34
N PRO A 134 0.65 -8.54 -19.09
CA PRO A 134 0.90 -8.84 -20.49
C PRO A 134 1.00 -7.57 -21.36
N GLY A 135 2.00 -7.51 -22.22
CA GLY A 135 2.21 -6.39 -23.15
C GLY A 135 2.73 -5.10 -22.51
N VAL A 136 3.08 -5.15 -21.23
CA VAL A 136 3.62 -4.01 -20.48
C VAL A 136 4.99 -4.37 -19.90
N THR A 137 5.95 -3.47 -20.07
CA THR A 137 7.27 -3.58 -19.46
C THR A 137 7.56 -2.31 -18.68
N TYR A 138 7.61 -2.43 -17.37
CA TYR A 138 8.00 -1.31 -16.51
C TYR A 138 9.51 -1.19 -16.41
N ARG A 139 10.00 0.03 -16.48
CA ARG A 139 11.40 0.39 -16.37
C ARG A 139 11.76 0.82 -14.96
N ASP A 140 10.87 1.55 -14.34
CA ASP A 140 11.07 2.04 -12.98
C ASP A 140 9.75 2.17 -12.20
N LEU A 141 9.92 2.21 -10.88
CA LEU A 141 8.89 2.47 -9.90
C LEU A 141 9.41 3.56 -8.96
N THR A 142 8.60 4.56 -8.69
CA THR A 142 8.94 5.66 -7.76
C THR A 142 7.80 5.97 -6.81
N ILE A 143 8.14 6.37 -5.59
CA ILE A 143 7.17 6.86 -4.61
C ILE A 143 7.07 8.39 -4.76
N THR A 144 5.83 8.88 -4.82
CA THR A 144 5.52 10.30 -4.98
C THR A 144 4.38 10.72 -4.06
N ASN A 145 4.15 12.02 -3.92
CA ASN A 145 3.01 12.60 -3.19
C ASN A 145 2.87 12.05 -1.76
N VAL A 146 3.97 11.97 -1.02
CA VAL A 146 3.94 11.49 0.37
C VAL A 146 3.22 12.49 1.24
N ASP A 147 2.11 12.08 1.85
CA ASP A 147 1.37 12.81 2.87
C ASP A 147 1.41 12.01 4.17
N ASP A 148 2.14 12.56 5.12
CA ASP A 148 2.35 11.98 6.44
C ASP A 148 1.56 12.77 7.49
N ALA A 149 0.23 12.74 7.37
CA ALA A 149 -0.70 13.45 8.24
C ALA A 149 -0.91 12.74 9.59
N GLN A 150 0.15 12.25 10.22
CA GLN A 150 0.10 11.41 11.42
C GLN A 150 -0.68 12.02 12.58
N SER A 151 -0.71 13.35 12.71
CA SER A 151 -1.30 14.05 13.84
C SER A 151 -2.74 14.52 13.63
N GLU A 152 -3.35 14.29 12.47
CA GLU A 152 -4.70 14.79 12.15
C GLU A 152 -5.82 14.00 12.84
N TYR A 153 -5.54 12.76 13.27
CA TYR A 153 -6.55 11.86 13.80
C TYR A 153 -6.26 11.54 15.28
N ALA A 154 -7.30 11.61 16.11
CA ALA A 154 -7.17 11.35 17.56
C ALA A 154 -6.97 9.87 17.87
N ASP A 155 -7.55 8.96 17.06
CA ASP A 155 -7.67 7.54 17.37
C ASP A 155 -6.79 6.65 16.48
N PHE A 156 -6.18 7.20 15.44
CA PHE A 156 -5.30 6.47 14.54
C PHE A 156 -4.36 7.40 13.79
N TYR A 157 -3.25 6.84 13.32
CA TYR A 157 -2.35 7.49 12.37
C TYR A 157 -2.65 7.06 10.96
N ARG A 158 -2.48 7.96 10.02
CA ARG A 158 -2.63 7.69 8.59
C ARG A 158 -1.50 8.34 7.82
N ALA A 159 -0.94 7.61 6.87
CA ALA A 159 -0.06 8.13 5.85
C ALA A 159 -0.53 7.65 4.48
N GLU A 160 -0.37 8.50 3.48
CA GLU A 160 -0.72 8.20 2.10
C GLU A 160 0.43 8.57 1.18
N PHE A 161 0.62 7.80 0.14
CA PHE A 161 1.55 8.12 -0.94
C PHE A 161 1.14 7.41 -2.22
N ASP A 162 1.70 7.86 -3.33
CA ASP A 162 1.49 7.25 -4.62
C ASP A 162 2.70 6.44 -5.03
N VAL A 163 2.46 5.32 -5.69
CA VAL A 163 3.47 4.50 -6.35
C VAL A 163 3.27 4.63 -7.85
N GLN A 164 4.23 5.24 -8.50
CA GLN A 164 4.21 5.51 -9.92
C GLN A 164 5.09 4.51 -10.67
N PHE A 165 4.48 3.73 -11.53
CA PHE A 165 5.15 2.83 -12.45
C PHE A 165 5.30 3.52 -13.80
N ARG A 166 6.50 3.46 -14.39
CA ARG A 166 6.77 4.01 -15.73
C ARG A 166 7.40 2.96 -16.61
N GLY A 167 6.90 2.86 -17.81
CA GLY A 167 7.39 1.88 -18.76
C GLY A 167 6.76 2.05 -20.13
N TYR A 168 6.60 0.95 -20.83
CA TYR A 168 6.07 0.92 -22.17
C TYR A 168 4.99 -0.14 -22.31
N THR A 169 4.03 0.16 -23.18
CA THR A 169 3.02 -0.80 -23.61
C THR A 169 2.91 -0.80 -25.13
N ASP A 170 2.59 -1.95 -25.71
CA ASP A 170 2.35 -2.09 -27.16
C ASP A 170 0.91 -1.71 -27.53
N THR A 171 0.04 -1.52 -26.54
CA THR A 171 -1.36 -1.10 -26.72
C THR A 171 -1.70 0.05 -25.78
N PRO A 172 -2.45 1.04 -26.25
CA PRO A 172 -2.89 2.14 -25.41
C PRO A 172 -3.89 1.71 -24.33
#